data_c0b704bc65b1b03e309826492dfa959a
#
_entry.id   c0b704bc65b1b03e309826492dfa959a
#
_cell.length_a   1.000
_cell.length_b   1.000
_cell.length_c   1.000
_cell.angle_alpha   90.00
_cell.angle_beta   90.00
_cell.angle_gamma   90.00
#
_symmetry.space_group_name_H-M   'P 1'
#
loop_
_entity.id
_entity.type
_entity.pdbx_description
1 polymer ?
#
loop_
_entity_poly.entity_id
_entity_poly.type
_entity_poly.pdbx_seq_one_letter_code
_entity_poly.pdbx_strand_id
1 'polypeptide(L)'
;MLLKAKPVVEAIEKENSFILTPANKKYLNLAIVEVGSSDGSEGYISNIIKQCHKYNIGYQVHSFPEDVTEETVAKAVANISNNLSVSGCILMQPFPKGLNMESIKQFFSTSIDIDGTVKESIFSLLYPSMDCGYAPATAEACIRILKHYNIPLDGAHVVVIGRSMVVGKPVAMLLDKENATVTLCNSHTKNLQEITKSADIVIAALGKKNFLTKDYFSPNQTVIDVGFHCDEDGISGDVDKEVVDYVKNITPVPGGVGSVTTAVLINHLYKSANKTCILKGEA
;
A
#
# COMPACT_ATOMS: atom_id res chain seq x y z
N MET A 1 -7.31 13.57 17.60
CA MET A 1 -6.02 14.02 17.01
C MET A 1 -5.92 13.56 15.56
N LEU A 2 -5.41 14.40 14.67
CA LEU A 2 -5.15 13.99 13.28
C LEU A 2 -3.81 13.25 13.16
N LEU A 3 -3.85 12.01 12.65
CA LEU A 3 -2.68 11.17 12.37
C LEU A 3 -2.12 11.51 10.98
N LYS A 4 -1.45 12.66 10.87
CA LYS A 4 -0.94 13.18 9.59
C LYS A 4 0.22 12.34 9.05
N ALA A 5 0.29 12.16 7.72
CA ALA A 5 1.34 11.41 7.06
C ALA A 5 2.74 12.01 7.22
N LYS A 6 2.87 13.34 7.24
CA LYS A 6 4.17 14.02 7.16
C LYS A 6 5.22 13.50 8.15
N PRO A 7 4.95 13.39 9.48
CA PRO A 7 5.96 12.87 10.42
C PRO A 7 6.36 11.42 10.15
N VAL A 8 5.40 10.59 9.69
CA VAL A 8 5.66 9.18 9.34
C VAL A 8 6.56 9.08 8.12
N VAL A 9 6.28 9.90 7.09
CA VAL A 9 7.10 10.00 5.87
C VAL A 9 8.52 10.42 6.22
N GLU A 10 8.71 11.45 7.05
CA GLU A 10 10.03 11.92 7.50
C GLU A 10 10.81 10.81 8.24
N ALA A 11 10.12 9.99 9.04
CA ALA A 11 10.74 8.84 9.71
C ALA A 11 11.19 7.77 8.70
N ILE A 12 10.38 7.48 7.67
CA ILE A 12 10.73 6.54 6.59
C ILE A 12 11.89 7.11 5.74
N GLU A 13 11.89 8.40 5.44
CA GLU A 13 12.99 9.05 4.72
C GLU A 13 14.32 8.95 5.50
N LYS A 14 14.27 9.09 6.81
CA LYS A 14 15.44 8.89 7.67
C LYS A 14 15.91 7.43 7.62
N GLU A 15 15.01 6.45 7.68
CA GLU A 15 15.35 5.02 7.48
C GLU A 15 16.05 4.82 6.13
N ASN A 16 15.50 5.38 5.06
CA ASN A 16 16.04 5.29 3.71
C ASN A 16 17.47 5.85 3.59
N SER A 17 17.81 6.89 4.35
CA SER A 17 19.16 7.49 4.33
C SER A 17 20.23 6.55 4.86
N PHE A 18 19.89 5.56 5.67
CA PHE A 18 20.82 4.53 6.15
C PHE A 18 20.94 3.34 5.18
N ILE A 19 19.95 3.12 4.30
CA ILE A 19 19.97 2.05 3.31
C ILE A 19 20.75 2.49 2.07
N LEU A 20 20.65 3.77 1.72
CA LEU A 20 21.21 4.31 0.49
C LEU A 20 22.72 4.54 0.61
N THR A 21 23.48 3.80 -0.22
CA THR A 21 24.93 3.94 -0.37
C THR A 21 25.28 4.40 -1.78
N PRO A 22 26.49 4.96 -2.04
CA PRO A 22 26.93 5.26 -3.40
C PRO A 22 26.89 4.03 -4.33
N ALA A 23 27.16 2.84 -3.79
CA ALA A 23 27.19 1.59 -4.55
C ALA A 23 25.81 1.15 -5.04
N ASN A 24 24.75 1.24 -4.19
CA ASN A 24 23.42 0.79 -4.56
C ASN A 24 22.57 1.85 -5.27
N LYS A 25 22.98 3.13 -5.20
CA LYS A 25 22.26 4.25 -5.82
C LYS A 25 22.09 4.08 -7.34
N LYS A 26 23.06 3.49 -8.03
CA LYS A 26 23.01 3.22 -9.48
C LYS A 26 21.92 2.21 -9.88
N TYR A 27 21.41 1.43 -8.92
CA TYR A 27 20.36 0.44 -9.12
C TYR A 27 18.96 0.95 -8.82
N LEU A 28 18.79 2.21 -8.45
CA LEU A 28 17.49 2.82 -8.18
C LEU A 28 16.74 3.10 -9.48
N ASN A 29 16.09 2.09 -10.03
CA ASN A 29 15.28 2.20 -11.23
C ASN A 29 13.92 1.52 -11.00
N LEU A 30 12.86 2.27 -11.23
CA LEU A 30 11.46 1.86 -11.08
C LEU A 30 10.81 1.62 -12.44
N ALA A 31 10.20 0.47 -12.63
CA ALA A 31 9.27 0.23 -13.72
C ALA A 31 7.82 0.41 -13.24
N ILE A 32 7.00 1.04 -14.05
CA ILE A 32 5.55 1.20 -13.80
C ILE A 32 4.84 0.61 -14.99
N VAL A 33 3.99 -0.39 -14.77
CA VAL A 33 3.19 -1.03 -15.83
C VAL A 33 1.74 -0.60 -15.67
N GLU A 34 1.19 -0.01 -16.71
CA GLU A 34 -0.19 0.46 -16.77
C GLU A 34 -0.89 -0.13 -18.01
N VAL A 35 -2.13 -0.57 -17.85
CA VAL A 35 -2.99 -1.05 -18.94
C VAL A 35 -4.30 -0.30 -18.94
N GLY A 36 -4.59 0.39 -20.05
CA GLY A 36 -5.63 1.40 -20.10
C GLY A 36 -5.26 2.62 -19.25
N SER A 37 -5.84 3.76 -19.53
CA SER A 37 -5.67 4.96 -18.70
C SER A 37 -6.97 5.29 -17.98
N SER A 38 -6.87 5.82 -16.76
CA SER A 38 -7.96 6.42 -16.03
C SER A 38 -7.45 7.66 -15.28
N ASP A 39 -8.31 8.64 -15.06
CA ASP A 39 -7.92 9.85 -14.32
C ASP A 39 -7.29 9.53 -12.94
N GLY A 40 -7.77 8.47 -12.30
CA GLY A 40 -7.23 8.00 -11.01
C GLY A 40 -5.81 7.40 -11.12
N SER A 41 -5.55 6.61 -12.15
CA SER A 41 -4.22 6.02 -12.37
C SER A 41 -3.20 7.08 -12.78
N GLU A 42 -3.58 8.02 -13.64
CA GLU A 42 -2.71 9.12 -14.07
C GLU A 42 -2.26 10.00 -12.90
N GLY A 43 -3.19 10.35 -12.00
CA GLY A 43 -2.87 11.11 -10.80
C GLY A 43 -1.89 10.39 -9.88
N TYR A 44 -2.07 9.08 -9.70
CA TYR A 44 -1.19 8.26 -8.87
C TYR A 44 0.20 8.08 -9.49
N ILE A 45 0.28 7.77 -10.79
CA ILE A 45 1.56 7.66 -11.54
C ILE A 45 2.31 9.00 -11.49
N SER A 46 1.61 10.12 -11.73
CA SER A 46 2.19 11.47 -11.63
C SER A 46 2.80 11.73 -10.25
N ASN A 47 2.14 11.30 -9.17
CA ASN A 47 2.68 11.42 -7.83
C ASN A 47 3.92 10.56 -7.62
N ILE A 48 3.94 9.32 -8.09
CA ILE A 48 5.11 8.43 -8.04
C ILE A 48 6.28 9.05 -8.80
N ILE A 49 6.05 9.58 -10.01
CA ILE A 49 7.08 10.24 -10.83
C ILE A 49 7.66 11.46 -10.11
N LYS A 50 6.84 12.29 -9.45
CA LYS A 50 7.32 13.40 -8.62
C LYS A 50 8.26 12.91 -7.51
N GLN A 51 7.96 11.77 -6.87
CA GLN A 51 8.86 11.19 -5.89
C GLN A 51 10.14 10.67 -6.53
N CYS A 52 10.07 10.04 -7.70
CA CYS A 52 11.26 9.62 -8.44
C CYS A 52 12.20 10.81 -8.73
N HIS A 53 11.65 11.93 -9.18
CA HIS A 53 12.44 13.16 -9.35
C HIS A 53 13.03 13.67 -8.02
N LYS A 54 12.23 13.74 -6.95
CA LYS A 54 12.68 14.20 -5.63
C LYS A 54 13.87 13.40 -5.10
N TYR A 55 13.87 12.09 -5.31
CA TYR A 55 14.90 11.19 -4.78
C TYR A 55 15.95 10.75 -5.80
N ASN A 56 15.92 11.33 -7.01
CA ASN A 56 16.82 10.98 -8.11
C ASN A 56 16.80 9.50 -8.45
N ILE A 57 15.60 8.93 -8.56
CA ILE A 57 15.30 7.56 -8.95
C ILE A 57 15.04 7.53 -10.45
N GLY A 58 15.72 6.65 -11.18
CA GLY A 58 15.39 6.36 -12.58
C GLY A 58 14.03 5.70 -12.68
N TYR A 59 13.24 6.02 -13.71
CA TYR A 59 11.95 5.36 -13.91
C TYR A 59 11.61 5.16 -15.39
N GLN A 60 10.78 4.16 -15.65
CA GLN A 60 10.20 3.89 -16.96
C GLN A 60 8.73 3.50 -16.80
N VAL A 61 7.86 4.16 -17.57
CA VAL A 61 6.43 3.82 -17.63
C VAL A 61 6.19 2.99 -18.90
N HIS A 62 5.60 1.82 -18.70
CA HIS A 62 5.17 0.90 -19.74
C HIS A 62 3.65 0.94 -19.84
N SER A 63 3.13 1.81 -20.70
CA SER A 63 1.70 1.99 -20.90
C SER A 63 1.21 1.12 -22.07
N PHE A 64 0.15 0.38 -21.86
CA PHE A 64 -0.51 -0.47 -22.83
C PHE A 64 -1.95 0.01 -23.06
N PRO A 65 -2.48 -0.12 -24.29
CA PRO A 65 -3.88 0.19 -24.56
C PRO A 65 -4.80 -0.82 -23.85
N GLU A 66 -6.07 -0.43 -23.66
CA GLU A 66 -7.06 -1.25 -22.94
C GLU A 66 -7.32 -2.61 -23.62
N ASP A 67 -7.19 -2.68 -24.93
CA ASP A 67 -7.41 -3.86 -25.77
C ASP A 67 -6.15 -4.72 -25.97
N VAL A 68 -5.08 -4.46 -25.21
CA VAL A 68 -3.83 -5.25 -25.28
C VAL A 68 -4.08 -6.71 -24.89
N THR A 69 -3.38 -7.65 -25.51
CA THR A 69 -3.47 -9.05 -25.13
C THR A 69 -2.73 -9.35 -23.82
N GLU A 70 -3.26 -10.30 -23.05
CA GLU A 70 -2.63 -10.79 -21.82
C GLU A 70 -1.19 -11.27 -22.07
N GLU A 71 -0.95 -11.98 -23.17
CA GLU A 71 0.37 -12.46 -23.54
C GLU A 71 1.39 -11.31 -23.72
N THR A 72 0.97 -10.20 -24.31
CA THR A 72 1.83 -9.03 -24.52
C THR A 72 2.24 -8.42 -23.19
N VAL A 73 1.29 -8.23 -22.26
CA VAL A 73 1.58 -7.68 -20.93
C VAL A 73 2.44 -8.66 -20.14
N ALA A 74 2.15 -9.96 -20.16
CA ALA A 74 2.93 -10.99 -19.48
C ALA A 74 4.38 -11.03 -19.98
N LYS A 75 4.61 -10.94 -21.28
CA LYS A 75 5.96 -10.85 -21.86
C LYS A 75 6.71 -9.59 -21.39
N ALA A 76 6.03 -8.44 -21.34
CA ALA A 76 6.63 -7.21 -20.86
C ALA A 76 7.02 -7.32 -19.38
N VAL A 77 6.12 -7.85 -18.54
CA VAL A 77 6.38 -8.10 -17.10
C VAL A 77 7.54 -9.07 -16.91
N ALA A 78 7.60 -10.17 -17.69
CA ALA A 78 8.73 -11.10 -17.67
C ALA A 78 10.06 -10.43 -18.03
N ASN A 79 10.08 -9.59 -19.08
CA ASN A 79 11.28 -8.86 -19.49
C ASN A 79 11.74 -7.87 -18.41
N ILE A 80 10.80 -7.14 -17.78
CA ILE A 80 11.09 -6.24 -16.65
C ILE A 80 11.66 -7.04 -15.48
N SER A 81 11.06 -8.19 -15.15
CA SER A 81 11.47 -9.04 -14.02
C SER A 81 12.87 -9.63 -14.21
N ASN A 82 13.30 -9.86 -15.46
CA ASN A 82 14.62 -10.36 -15.78
C ASN A 82 15.66 -9.26 -16.00
N ASN A 83 15.25 -7.99 -15.96
CA ASN A 83 16.17 -6.87 -16.17
C ASN A 83 16.86 -6.48 -14.83
N LEU A 84 18.12 -6.87 -14.68
CA LEU A 84 18.92 -6.59 -13.49
C LEU A 84 19.20 -5.10 -13.22
N SER A 85 18.82 -4.21 -14.12
CA SER A 85 18.88 -2.76 -13.87
C SER A 85 17.63 -2.20 -13.22
N VAL A 86 16.54 -2.99 -13.15
CA VAL A 86 15.28 -2.62 -12.49
C VAL A 86 15.29 -3.15 -11.07
N SER A 87 15.12 -2.26 -10.10
CA SER A 87 15.05 -2.63 -8.67
C SER A 87 13.63 -2.67 -8.13
N GLY A 88 12.68 -2.13 -8.84
CA GLY A 88 11.28 -2.20 -8.42
C GLY A 88 10.34 -2.07 -9.60
N CYS A 89 9.19 -2.72 -9.47
CA CYS A 89 8.13 -2.60 -10.45
C CYS A 89 6.78 -2.50 -9.73
N ILE A 90 5.90 -1.67 -10.28
CA ILE A 90 4.52 -1.51 -9.83
C ILE A 90 3.60 -1.89 -10.99
N LEU A 91 2.67 -2.80 -10.73
CA LEU A 91 1.57 -3.12 -11.64
C LEU A 91 0.35 -2.30 -11.24
N MET A 92 0.03 -1.27 -12.01
CA MET A 92 -1.10 -0.38 -11.74
C MET A 92 -2.43 -1.14 -11.79
N GLN A 93 -3.24 -0.97 -10.77
CA GLN A 93 -4.56 -1.60 -10.66
C GLN A 93 -5.67 -0.54 -10.65
N PRO A 94 -6.90 -0.86 -11.09
CA PRO A 94 -7.31 -2.17 -11.65
C PRO A 94 -6.90 -2.35 -13.11
N PHE A 95 -6.68 -3.61 -13.54
CA PHE A 95 -6.56 -3.92 -14.95
C PHE A 95 -7.92 -3.94 -15.63
N PRO A 96 -8.00 -3.68 -16.95
CA PRO A 96 -9.22 -3.80 -17.73
C PRO A 96 -9.88 -5.17 -17.62
N LYS A 97 -11.20 -5.21 -17.74
CA LYS A 97 -11.95 -6.46 -17.78
C LYS A 97 -11.49 -7.29 -18.98
N GLY A 98 -11.15 -8.56 -18.74
CA GLY A 98 -10.68 -9.48 -19.78
C GLY A 98 -9.21 -9.87 -19.63
N LEU A 99 -8.41 -9.12 -18.86
CA LEU A 99 -7.05 -9.52 -18.51
C LEU A 99 -7.03 -10.26 -17.17
N ASN A 100 -6.41 -11.43 -17.14
CA ASN A 100 -6.22 -12.18 -15.92
C ASN A 100 -4.93 -11.73 -15.21
N MET A 101 -5.08 -10.88 -14.20
CA MET A 101 -3.97 -10.38 -13.40
C MET A 101 -3.13 -11.52 -12.79
N GLU A 102 -3.76 -12.58 -12.32
CA GLU A 102 -3.03 -13.69 -11.69
C GLU A 102 -2.16 -14.44 -12.68
N SER A 103 -2.59 -14.58 -13.94
CA SER A 103 -1.76 -15.14 -15.02
C SER A 103 -0.55 -14.25 -15.32
N ILE A 104 -0.73 -12.93 -15.32
CA ILE A 104 0.37 -11.98 -15.58
C ILE A 104 1.37 -12.00 -14.40
N LYS A 105 0.89 -12.03 -13.16
CA LYS A 105 1.73 -12.05 -11.95
C LYS A 105 2.61 -13.31 -11.84
N GLN A 106 2.31 -14.40 -12.54
CA GLN A 106 3.20 -15.58 -12.59
C GLN A 106 4.58 -15.27 -13.18
N PHE A 107 4.67 -14.22 -13.99
CA PHE A 107 5.93 -13.75 -14.60
C PHE A 107 6.56 -12.59 -13.83
N PHE A 108 5.95 -12.17 -12.74
CA PHE A 108 6.41 -11.04 -11.96
C PHE A 108 7.30 -11.50 -10.79
N SER A 109 8.55 -11.10 -10.82
CA SER A 109 9.51 -11.47 -9.78
C SER A 109 9.21 -10.82 -8.44
N THR A 110 9.15 -11.62 -7.40
CA THR A 110 8.99 -11.19 -6.01
C THR A 110 10.06 -10.18 -5.57
N SER A 111 11.27 -10.27 -6.13
CA SER A 111 12.39 -9.40 -5.76
C SER A 111 12.19 -7.94 -6.14
N ILE A 112 11.41 -7.67 -7.19
CA ILE A 112 11.11 -6.32 -7.68
C ILE A 112 9.64 -5.90 -7.46
N ASP A 113 8.80 -6.78 -6.90
CA ASP A 113 7.41 -6.48 -6.51
C ASP A 113 7.39 -5.59 -5.26
N ILE A 114 7.70 -4.31 -5.43
CA ILE A 114 7.79 -3.36 -4.31
C ILE A 114 6.42 -2.98 -3.72
N ASP A 115 5.32 -3.33 -4.40
CA ASP A 115 3.96 -3.13 -3.90
C ASP A 115 3.40 -4.36 -3.17
N GLY A 116 4.16 -5.48 -3.16
CA GLY A 116 3.82 -6.68 -2.40
C GLY A 116 2.55 -7.39 -2.89
N THR A 117 2.32 -7.42 -4.20
CA THR A 117 1.05 -7.88 -4.80
C THR A 117 1.09 -9.31 -5.32
N VAL A 118 2.28 -9.92 -5.47
CA VAL A 118 2.40 -11.33 -5.87
C VAL A 118 2.05 -12.26 -4.72
N LYS A 119 1.63 -13.48 -5.06
CA LYS A 119 1.18 -14.47 -4.05
C LYS A 119 2.26 -14.79 -3.02
N GLU A 120 3.52 -14.88 -3.41
CA GLU A 120 4.65 -15.18 -2.54
C GLU A 120 4.84 -14.08 -1.49
N SER A 121 4.72 -12.80 -1.88
CA SER A 121 4.73 -11.65 -0.96
C SER A 121 3.60 -11.74 0.06
N ILE A 122 2.39 -12.11 -0.37
CA ILE A 122 1.24 -12.32 0.53
C ILE A 122 1.46 -13.54 1.45
N PHE A 123 1.99 -14.64 0.91
CA PHE A 123 2.30 -15.84 1.71
C PHE A 123 3.32 -15.57 2.82
N SER A 124 4.31 -14.70 2.59
CA SER A 124 5.29 -14.32 3.60
C SER A 124 4.68 -13.64 4.84
N LEU A 125 3.48 -13.09 4.70
CA LEU A 125 2.74 -12.54 5.85
C LEU A 125 2.25 -13.65 6.80
N LEU A 126 1.96 -14.84 6.28
CA LEU A 126 1.47 -15.98 7.05
C LEU A 126 2.63 -16.84 7.60
N TYR A 127 3.75 -16.87 6.89
CA TYR A 127 4.91 -17.69 7.23
C TYR A 127 6.13 -16.80 7.46
N PRO A 128 6.41 -16.38 8.72
CA PRO A 128 7.53 -15.47 9.03
C PRO A 128 8.92 -16.01 8.65
N SER A 129 9.05 -17.33 8.47
CA SER A 129 10.28 -17.98 7.98
C SER A 129 10.53 -17.78 6.47
N MET A 130 9.52 -17.34 5.72
CA MET A 130 9.66 -16.99 4.31
C MET A 130 10.04 -15.51 4.21
N ASP A 131 11.35 -15.22 4.16
CA ASP A 131 11.86 -13.86 3.86
C ASP A 131 11.84 -13.62 2.36
N CYS A 132 10.65 -13.49 1.78
CA CYS A 132 10.48 -13.21 0.35
C CYS A 132 9.50 -12.06 0.10
N GLY A 133 9.90 -11.15 -0.79
CA GLY A 133 9.09 -10.00 -1.18
C GLY A 133 8.92 -8.93 -0.12
N TYR A 134 7.85 -8.17 -0.24
CA TYR A 134 7.47 -7.06 0.62
C TYR A 134 6.00 -7.21 1.03
N ALA A 135 5.65 -6.67 2.19
CA ALA A 135 4.25 -6.54 2.54
C ALA A 135 3.55 -5.58 1.56
N PRO A 136 2.24 -5.75 1.26
CA PRO A 136 1.51 -4.78 0.47
C PRO A 136 1.66 -3.37 1.05
N ALA A 137 2.14 -2.45 0.21
CA ALA A 137 2.61 -1.14 0.66
C ALA A 137 1.56 -0.33 1.43
N THR A 138 0.30 -0.39 1.01
CA THR A 138 -0.81 0.27 1.71
C THR A 138 -1.09 -0.38 3.08
N ALA A 139 -1.00 -1.69 3.17
CA ALA A 139 -1.19 -2.39 4.44
C ALA A 139 -0.04 -2.07 5.42
N GLU A 140 1.20 -2.08 4.95
CA GLU A 140 2.35 -1.67 5.75
C GLU A 140 2.25 -0.20 6.19
N ALA A 141 1.77 0.69 5.33
CA ALA A 141 1.55 2.09 5.67
C ALA A 141 0.62 2.27 6.87
N CYS A 142 -0.46 1.49 6.96
CA CYS A 142 -1.37 1.51 8.12
C CYS A 142 -0.63 1.17 9.42
N ILE A 143 0.18 0.11 9.40
CA ILE A 143 0.96 -0.31 10.58
C ILE A 143 2.01 0.75 10.95
N ARG A 144 2.71 1.31 9.97
CA ARG A 144 3.71 2.36 10.21
C ARG A 144 3.09 3.62 10.83
N ILE A 145 1.88 4.01 10.40
CA ILE A 145 1.14 5.12 11.03
C ILE A 145 0.84 4.78 12.49
N LEU A 146 0.22 3.63 12.76
CA LEU A 146 -0.15 3.23 14.11
C LEU A 146 1.06 3.20 15.05
N LYS A 147 2.17 2.58 14.62
CA LYS A 147 3.42 2.51 15.38
C LYS A 147 4.06 3.87 15.60
N HIS A 148 4.10 4.73 14.58
CA HIS A 148 4.71 6.06 14.69
C HIS A 148 4.01 6.93 15.73
N TYR A 149 2.68 6.83 15.81
CA TYR A 149 1.87 7.57 16.78
C TYR A 149 1.71 6.84 18.13
N ASN A 150 2.47 5.74 18.33
CA ASN A 150 2.42 4.94 19.56
C ASN A 150 0.99 4.48 19.92
N ILE A 151 0.19 4.12 18.92
CA ILE A 151 -1.12 3.51 19.14
C ILE A 151 -0.88 2.05 19.57
N PRO A 152 -1.34 1.65 20.77
CA PRO A 152 -1.15 0.28 21.26
C PRO A 152 -1.81 -0.73 20.32
N LEU A 153 -1.06 -1.78 19.94
CA LEU A 153 -1.55 -2.87 19.10
C LEU A 153 -1.66 -4.18 19.88
N ASP A 154 -0.72 -4.42 20.81
CA ASP A 154 -0.68 -5.63 21.63
C ASP A 154 -1.94 -5.73 22.49
N GLY A 155 -2.72 -6.80 22.25
CA GLY A 155 -4.03 -7.03 22.91
C GLY A 155 -5.18 -6.14 22.42
N ALA A 156 -4.95 -5.19 21.49
CA ALA A 156 -6.01 -4.32 20.98
C ALA A 156 -7.01 -5.09 20.11
N HIS A 157 -8.29 -4.74 20.20
CA HIS A 157 -9.31 -5.20 19.26
C HIS A 157 -9.35 -4.29 18.05
N VAL A 158 -8.98 -4.83 16.88
CA VAL A 158 -8.96 -4.09 15.61
C VAL A 158 -10.03 -4.63 14.66
N VAL A 159 -10.90 -3.76 14.19
CA VAL A 159 -11.87 -4.08 13.15
C VAL A 159 -11.37 -3.57 11.81
N VAL A 160 -11.21 -4.47 10.84
CA VAL A 160 -10.83 -4.16 9.47
C VAL A 160 -12.06 -4.30 8.57
N ILE A 161 -12.48 -3.20 7.94
CA ILE A 161 -13.64 -3.17 7.04
C ILE A 161 -13.16 -3.20 5.59
N GLY A 162 -13.26 -4.35 4.96
CA GLY A 162 -12.74 -4.65 3.62
C GLY A 162 -11.84 -5.88 3.65
N ARG A 163 -11.91 -6.73 2.60
CA ARG A 163 -11.18 -8.00 2.54
C ARG A 163 -10.40 -8.19 1.23
N SER A 164 -9.98 -7.09 0.61
CA SER A 164 -9.16 -7.16 -0.60
C SER A 164 -7.80 -7.80 -0.30
N MET A 165 -7.18 -8.35 -1.33
CA MET A 165 -5.81 -8.89 -1.24
C MET A 165 -4.74 -7.80 -1.22
N VAL A 166 -5.12 -6.56 -1.54
CA VAL A 166 -4.20 -5.41 -1.56
C VAL A 166 -4.11 -4.72 -0.19
N VAL A 167 -5.24 -4.65 0.55
CA VAL A 167 -5.30 -3.92 1.83
C VAL A 167 -5.88 -4.77 2.96
N GLY A 168 -7.16 -5.15 2.88
CA GLY A 168 -7.90 -5.66 4.03
C GLY A 168 -7.29 -6.91 4.65
N LYS A 169 -7.07 -7.97 3.86
CA LYS A 169 -6.44 -9.19 4.36
C LYS A 169 -4.98 -8.98 4.78
N PRO A 170 -4.13 -8.30 3.98
CA PRO A 170 -2.76 -8.03 4.39
C PRO A 170 -2.65 -7.25 5.69
N VAL A 171 -3.45 -6.19 5.86
CA VAL A 171 -3.40 -5.41 7.11
C VAL A 171 -3.85 -6.23 8.31
N ALA A 172 -4.85 -7.11 8.14
CA ALA A 172 -5.28 -8.03 9.20
C ALA A 172 -4.15 -8.97 9.63
N MET A 173 -3.40 -9.53 8.67
CA MET A 173 -2.25 -10.40 8.96
C MET A 173 -1.10 -9.63 9.64
N LEU A 174 -0.85 -8.40 9.22
CA LEU A 174 0.17 -7.56 9.85
C LEU A 174 -0.22 -7.18 11.28
N LEU A 175 -1.49 -6.92 11.56
CA LEU A 175 -2.01 -6.64 12.90
C LEU A 175 -1.94 -7.86 13.82
N ASP A 176 -2.24 -9.06 13.29
CA ASP A 176 -2.09 -10.33 14.00
C ASP A 176 -0.64 -10.54 14.46
N LYS A 177 0.35 -10.23 13.60
CA LYS A 177 1.78 -10.24 13.95
C LYS A 177 2.14 -9.26 15.09
N GLU A 178 1.36 -8.23 15.30
CA GLU A 178 1.53 -7.27 16.39
C GLU A 178 0.70 -7.64 17.63
N ASN A 179 0.22 -8.87 17.73
CA ASN A 179 -0.61 -9.43 18.81
C ASN A 179 -1.98 -8.74 18.96
N ALA A 180 -2.51 -8.12 17.91
CA ALA A 180 -3.85 -7.57 17.95
C ALA A 180 -4.90 -8.68 17.70
N THR A 181 -6.07 -8.54 18.32
CA THR A 181 -7.26 -9.35 17.99
C THR A 181 -7.98 -8.72 16.81
N VAL A 182 -8.06 -9.39 15.68
CA VAL A 182 -8.58 -8.81 14.44
C VAL A 182 -9.94 -9.38 14.05
N THR A 183 -10.91 -8.50 13.83
CA THR A 183 -12.20 -8.82 13.22
C THR A 183 -12.24 -8.30 11.79
N LEU A 184 -12.28 -9.21 10.81
CA LEU A 184 -12.33 -8.87 9.38
C LEU A 184 -13.77 -8.80 8.89
N CYS A 185 -14.25 -7.60 8.53
CA CYS A 185 -15.61 -7.34 8.06
C CYS A 185 -15.68 -7.16 6.54
N ASN A 186 -16.84 -7.45 5.98
CA ASN A 186 -17.12 -7.32 4.54
C ASN A 186 -18.59 -6.99 4.28
N SER A 187 -19.00 -6.91 3.00
CA SER A 187 -20.36 -6.55 2.60
C SER A 187 -21.49 -7.48 3.10
N HIS A 188 -21.14 -8.67 3.61
CA HIS A 188 -22.10 -9.63 4.19
C HIS A 188 -22.10 -9.61 5.72
N THR A 189 -21.26 -8.79 6.35
CA THR A 189 -21.19 -8.68 7.81
C THR A 189 -22.49 -8.06 8.34
N LYS A 190 -23.14 -8.79 9.25
CA LYS A 190 -24.33 -8.31 9.98
C LYS A 190 -23.88 -7.44 11.16
N ASN A 191 -24.72 -6.49 11.55
CA ASN A 191 -24.49 -5.62 12.72
C ASN A 191 -23.14 -4.90 12.68
N LEU A 192 -22.72 -4.42 11.49
CA LEU A 192 -21.41 -3.81 11.31
C LEU A 192 -21.16 -2.64 12.28
N GLN A 193 -22.19 -1.82 12.55
CA GLN A 193 -22.10 -0.70 13.49
C GLN A 193 -21.75 -1.13 14.92
N GLU A 194 -22.35 -2.21 15.41
CA GLU A 194 -22.06 -2.75 16.75
C GLU A 194 -20.63 -3.29 16.82
N ILE A 195 -20.20 -4.01 15.79
CA ILE A 195 -18.86 -4.58 15.70
C ILE A 195 -17.82 -3.46 15.67
N THR A 196 -18.01 -2.44 14.84
CA THR A 196 -17.06 -1.33 14.74
C THR A 196 -17.00 -0.51 16.03
N LYS A 197 -18.12 -0.24 16.69
CA LYS A 197 -18.16 0.47 17.98
C LYS A 197 -17.45 -0.26 19.10
N SER A 198 -17.34 -1.60 19.05
CA SER A 198 -16.65 -2.39 20.07
C SER A 198 -15.12 -2.42 19.92
N ALA A 199 -14.58 -1.91 18.83
CA ALA A 199 -13.15 -1.92 18.54
C ALA A 199 -12.39 -0.79 19.23
N ASP A 200 -11.10 -0.99 19.49
CA ASP A 200 -10.15 0.06 19.85
C ASP A 200 -9.70 0.83 18.62
N ILE A 201 -9.50 0.10 17.51
CA ILE A 201 -9.01 0.62 16.24
C ILE A 201 -9.92 0.15 15.10
N VAL A 202 -10.25 1.03 14.19
CA VAL A 202 -10.99 0.68 12.94
C VAL A 202 -10.14 1.05 11.73
N ILE A 203 -9.93 0.07 10.84
CA ILE A 203 -9.31 0.27 9.53
C ILE A 203 -10.41 0.27 8.48
N ALA A 204 -10.65 1.43 7.85
CA ALA A 204 -11.65 1.60 6.81
C ALA A 204 -11.02 1.40 5.42
N ALA A 205 -11.37 0.31 4.72
CA ALA A 205 -10.84 -0.06 3.41
C ALA A 205 -11.94 -0.67 2.52
N LEU A 206 -13.09 0.04 2.45
CA LEU A 206 -14.28 -0.41 1.72
C LEU A 206 -14.27 0.01 0.25
N GLY A 207 -13.61 1.14 -0.07
CA GLY A 207 -13.69 1.79 -1.37
C GLY A 207 -15.07 2.42 -1.64
N LYS A 208 -15.72 2.99 -0.61
CA LYS A 208 -17.01 3.67 -0.70
C LYS A 208 -16.95 5.04 -0.07
N LYS A 209 -17.02 6.09 -0.91
CA LYS A 209 -16.95 7.50 -0.50
C LYS A 209 -17.91 7.82 0.66
N ASN A 210 -17.38 8.35 1.77
CA ASN A 210 -18.14 8.87 2.92
C ASN A 210 -19.18 7.90 3.51
N PHE A 211 -18.96 6.59 3.36
CA PHE A 211 -19.93 5.58 3.78
C PHE A 211 -20.00 5.43 5.32
N LEU A 212 -18.89 5.59 6.00
CA LEU A 212 -18.81 5.40 7.44
C LEU A 212 -19.06 6.72 8.18
N THR A 213 -20.29 6.88 8.64
CA THR A 213 -20.73 8.02 9.46
C THR A 213 -20.43 7.79 10.96
N LYS A 214 -20.73 8.77 11.81
CA LYS A 214 -20.59 8.64 13.28
C LYS A 214 -21.27 7.41 13.87
N ASP A 215 -22.31 6.90 13.21
CA ASP A 215 -23.05 5.74 13.68
C ASP A 215 -22.22 4.45 13.72
N TYR A 216 -21.07 4.44 13.07
CA TYR A 216 -20.13 3.31 13.04
C TYR A 216 -19.03 3.40 14.10
N PHE A 217 -18.93 4.50 14.85
CA PHE A 217 -17.78 4.77 15.72
C PHE A 217 -18.15 5.08 17.16
N SER A 218 -17.16 5.00 18.03
CA SER A 218 -17.18 5.47 19.41
C SER A 218 -16.10 6.54 19.63
N PRO A 219 -16.26 7.49 20.57
CA PRO A 219 -15.37 8.65 20.68
C PRO A 219 -13.91 8.33 20.97
N ASN A 220 -13.62 7.22 21.66
CA ASN A 220 -12.26 6.88 22.11
C ASN A 220 -11.44 6.10 21.08
N GLN A 221 -11.98 5.85 19.89
CA GLN A 221 -11.37 5.02 18.87
C GLN A 221 -10.27 5.72 18.07
N THR A 222 -9.39 4.90 17.53
CA THR A 222 -8.47 5.28 16.46
C THR A 222 -9.00 4.78 15.12
N VAL A 223 -9.07 5.66 14.13
CA VAL A 223 -9.59 5.33 12.79
C VAL A 223 -8.51 5.56 11.75
N ILE A 224 -8.22 4.54 10.96
CA ILE A 224 -7.33 4.60 9.79
C ILE A 224 -8.20 4.53 8.55
N ASP A 225 -8.38 5.66 7.89
CA ASP A 225 -9.11 5.75 6.62
C ASP A 225 -8.15 5.51 5.46
N VAL A 226 -8.34 4.39 4.76
CA VAL A 226 -7.55 3.98 3.59
C VAL A 226 -8.23 4.39 2.29
N GLY A 227 -9.51 4.78 2.37
CA GLY A 227 -10.29 5.20 1.20
C GLY A 227 -9.64 6.36 0.47
N PHE A 228 -9.74 6.34 -0.85
CA PHE A 228 -9.33 7.45 -1.71
C PHE A 228 -10.32 7.59 -2.87
N HIS A 229 -11.04 8.67 -2.86
CA HIS A 229 -12.01 9.03 -3.90
C HIS A 229 -11.70 10.44 -4.37
N CYS A 230 -11.63 10.62 -5.68
CA CYS A 230 -11.39 11.91 -6.33
C CYS A 230 -12.51 12.16 -7.34
N ASP A 231 -13.28 13.21 -7.12
CA ASP A 231 -14.37 13.64 -8.00
C ASP A 231 -14.49 15.18 -7.99
N GLU A 232 -15.58 15.71 -8.53
CA GLU A 232 -15.83 17.15 -8.62
C GLU A 232 -15.85 17.84 -7.23
N ASP A 233 -16.23 17.13 -6.18
CA ASP A 233 -16.23 17.62 -4.78
C ASP A 233 -14.82 17.60 -4.14
N GLY A 234 -13.82 17.06 -4.85
CA GLY A 234 -12.44 16.95 -4.38
C GLY A 234 -12.07 15.55 -3.88
N ILE A 235 -11.12 15.49 -2.95
CA ILE A 235 -10.58 14.23 -2.42
C ILE A 235 -11.24 13.91 -1.08
N SER A 236 -11.72 12.66 -0.94
CA SER A 236 -12.35 12.14 0.27
C SER A 236 -11.96 10.68 0.51
N GLY A 237 -12.21 10.18 1.73
CA GLY A 237 -12.02 8.79 2.12
C GLY A 237 -13.32 7.98 2.15
N ASP A 238 -13.25 6.83 2.81
CA ASP A 238 -14.40 5.98 3.12
C ASP A 238 -15.18 6.50 4.35
N VAL A 239 -14.52 7.29 5.19
CA VAL A 239 -15.08 7.86 6.43
C VAL A 239 -15.62 9.26 6.18
N ASP A 240 -16.84 9.52 6.67
CA ASP A 240 -17.45 10.84 6.56
C ASP A 240 -16.68 11.88 7.39
N LYS A 241 -16.56 13.09 6.85
CA LYS A 241 -15.85 14.21 7.49
C LYS A 241 -16.34 14.54 8.90
N GLU A 242 -17.62 14.29 9.22
CA GLU A 242 -18.18 14.52 10.53
C GLU A 242 -17.52 13.69 11.65
N VAL A 243 -16.86 12.58 11.28
CA VAL A 243 -16.18 11.66 12.19
C VAL A 243 -14.87 12.25 12.72
N VAL A 244 -14.26 13.19 11.99
CA VAL A 244 -12.96 13.79 12.31
C VAL A 244 -12.94 14.40 13.71
N ASP A 245 -14.00 15.12 14.10
CA ASP A 245 -14.10 15.74 15.41
C ASP A 245 -14.78 14.84 16.46
N TYR A 246 -15.22 13.65 16.06
CA TYR A 246 -15.93 12.72 16.93
C TYR A 246 -15.00 11.68 17.57
N VAL A 247 -14.04 11.15 16.84
CA VAL A 247 -13.14 10.10 17.32
C VAL A 247 -11.85 10.66 17.90
N LYS A 248 -11.19 9.89 18.77
CA LYS A 248 -9.94 10.30 19.42
C LYS A 248 -8.82 10.56 18.43
N ASN A 249 -8.62 9.64 17.48
CA ASN A 249 -7.57 9.71 16.47
C ASN A 249 -8.12 9.31 15.09
N ILE A 250 -7.70 10.00 14.05
CA ILE A 250 -8.07 9.65 12.67
C ILE A 250 -7.00 10.10 11.67
N THR A 251 -6.76 9.30 10.62
CA THR A 251 -5.97 9.73 9.48
C THR A 251 -6.77 10.68 8.58
N PRO A 252 -6.21 11.82 8.17
CA PRO A 252 -6.88 12.70 7.21
C PRO A 252 -6.83 12.12 5.79
N VAL A 253 -7.86 12.43 4.98
CA VAL A 253 -7.84 12.21 3.54
C VAL A 253 -8.19 13.53 2.86
N PRO A 254 -7.25 14.13 2.08
CA PRO A 254 -5.87 13.69 1.79
C PRO A 254 -4.88 13.94 2.94
N GLY A 255 -3.66 13.38 2.81
CA GLY A 255 -2.56 13.62 3.76
C GLY A 255 -2.42 12.57 4.87
N GLY A 256 -3.05 11.42 4.71
CA GLY A 256 -2.96 10.24 5.56
C GLY A 256 -2.28 9.06 4.84
N VAL A 257 -2.97 7.92 4.79
CA VAL A 257 -2.44 6.63 4.34
C VAL A 257 -1.79 6.69 2.96
N GLY A 258 -2.42 7.31 1.96
CA GLY A 258 -1.88 7.34 0.59
C GLY A 258 -0.49 7.96 0.48
N SER A 259 -0.20 9.02 1.27
CA SER A 259 1.14 9.63 1.30
C SER A 259 2.17 8.71 1.95
N VAL A 260 1.79 7.96 2.99
CA VAL A 260 2.66 6.98 3.64
C VAL A 260 2.88 5.77 2.74
N THR A 261 1.86 5.31 2.01
CA THR A 261 1.97 4.24 0.99
C THR A 261 3.07 4.56 -0.02
N THR A 262 3.07 5.78 -0.56
CA THR A 262 4.11 6.20 -1.51
C THR A 262 5.51 6.18 -0.87
N ALA A 263 5.65 6.59 0.39
CA ALA A 263 6.93 6.54 1.09
C ALA A 263 7.39 5.09 1.36
N VAL A 264 6.46 4.18 1.66
CA VAL A 264 6.74 2.74 1.81
C VAL A 264 7.22 2.12 0.50
N LEU A 265 6.58 2.44 -0.63
CA LEU A 265 7.04 1.99 -1.95
C LEU A 265 8.48 2.42 -2.23
N ILE A 266 8.85 3.65 -1.92
CA ILE A 266 10.23 4.14 -2.06
C ILE A 266 11.18 3.40 -1.10
N ASN A 267 10.75 3.12 0.13
CA ASN A 267 11.54 2.33 1.09
C ASN A 267 11.79 0.90 0.57
N HIS A 268 10.76 0.24 0.01
CA HIS A 268 10.90 -1.08 -0.61
C HIS A 268 11.85 -1.04 -1.81
N LEU A 269 11.77 -0.02 -2.64
CA LEU A 269 12.68 0.17 -3.77
C LEU A 269 14.14 0.28 -3.31
N TYR A 270 14.41 1.03 -2.25
CA TYR A 270 15.76 1.13 -1.68
C TYR A 270 16.27 -0.19 -1.11
N LYS A 271 15.41 -0.92 -0.41
CA LYS A 271 15.73 -2.26 0.10
C LYS A 271 16.04 -3.23 -1.03
N SER A 272 15.26 -3.19 -2.12
CA SER A 272 15.48 -4.01 -3.30
C SER A 272 16.77 -3.67 -4.01
N ALA A 273 17.06 -2.39 -4.23
CA ALA A 273 18.32 -1.94 -4.83
C ALA A 273 19.54 -2.39 -4.00
N ASN A 274 19.43 -2.35 -2.66
CA ASN A 274 20.48 -2.82 -1.77
C ASN A 274 20.69 -4.35 -1.89
N LYS A 275 19.60 -5.15 -1.93
CA LYS A 275 19.68 -6.59 -2.16
C LYS A 275 20.37 -6.90 -3.51
N THR A 276 20.02 -6.16 -4.56
CA THR A 276 20.65 -6.32 -5.90
C THR A 276 22.15 -6.00 -5.86
N CYS A 277 22.56 -4.95 -5.15
CA CYS A 277 23.97 -4.60 -4.97
C CYS A 277 24.76 -5.70 -4.26
N ILE A 278 24.21 -6.25 -3.17
CA ILE A 278 24.82 -7.35 -2.40
C ILE A 278 24.98 -8.58 -3.29
N LEU A 279 23.96 -8.97 -4.06
CA LEU A 279 24.01 -10.14 -4.95
C LEU A 279 25.06 -10.01 -6.05
N LYS A 280 25.42 -8.78 -6.43
CA LYS A 280 26.49 -8.50 -7.42
C LYS A 280 27.88 -8.37 -6.78
N GLY A 281 27.99 -8.50 -5.45
CA GLY A 281 29.26 -8.37 -4.72
C GLY A 281 29.81 -6.94 -4.72
N GLU A 282 28.94 -5.92 -4.83
CA GLU A 282 29.30 -4.49 -4.94
C GLU A 282 28.89 -3.69 -3.69
N ALA A 283 28.50 -4.37 -2.60
CA ALA A 283 28.04 -3.75 -1.34
C ALA A 283 29.22 -3.34 -0.43
#